data_c214a1fbd887c36c58a1e2ae4db3432d
#
_entry.id   c214a1fbd887c36c58a1e2ae4db3432d
#
_cell.length_a   1.000
_cell.length_b   1.000
_cell.length_c   1.000
_cell.angle_alpha   90.00
_cell.angle_beta   90.00
_cell.angle_gamma   90.00
#
_symmetry.space_group_name_H-M   'P 1'
#
loop_
_entity.id
_entity.type
_entity.pdbx_description
1 polymer ?
#
loop_
_entity_poly.entity_id
_entity_poly.type
_entity_poly.pdbx_seq_one_letter_code
_entity_poly.pdbx_strand_id
1 'polypeptide(L)'
;MGGLPVVVFVGDDVQLPPVLDCPVYKNNSKSPASMHGSLVWKEFNSAIVLKNIIRQTDDQNYLKGVLSCLRDYKLTQQHATWLQNFQWEELRKLYGESFIKELDRDGLSVFPTHNDEWLHNKSKILELNDENPIAKIEAKNQGVHFKGQAVDNVSGLLPIVYLCVGAKVMLTTNLNVKCGLFNGSPGIVVDILYPKRKLS
;
A
#
# COMPACT_ATOMS: atom_id res chain seq x y z
N MET A 1 10.54 -33.32 -10.43
CA MET A 1 10.22 -31.87 -10.45
C MET A 1 10.02 -31.47 -11.88
N GLY A 2 8.84 -31.02 -12.26
CA GLY A 2 8.49 -30.76 -13.65
C GLY A 2 9.08 -29.44 -14.13
N GLY A 3 10.24 -29.52 -14.70
CA GLY A 3 10.72 -28.77 -15.85
C GLY A 3 10.57 -27.25 -15.90
N LEU A 4 10.59 -26.48 -14.78
CA LEU A 4 10.81 -25.04 -14.88
C LEU A 4 12.29 -24.80 -15.19
N PRO A 5 12.64 -24.25 -16.37
CA PRO A 5 14.03 -24.09 -16.77
C PRO A 5 14.77 -23.03 -15.93
N VAL A 6 14.08 -22.07 -15.36
CA VAL A 6 14.63 -20.99 -14.53
C VAL A 6 13.65 -20.60 -13.44
N VAL A 7 14.14 -20.44 -12.21
CA VAL A 7 13.38 -19.86 -11.09
C VAL A 7 14.13 -18.64 -10.58
N VAL A 8 13.44 -17.50 -10.51
CA VAL A 8 13.99 -16.24 -10.00
C VAL A 8 13.11 -15.74 -8.85
N PHE A 9 13.72 -15.57 -7.68
CA PHE A 9 13.09 -14.86 -6.58
C PHE A 9 13.42 -13.38 -6.66
N VAL A 10 12.40 -12.56 -6.47
CA VAL A 10 12.54 -11.09 -6.42
C VAL A 10 11.94 -10.60 -5.13
N GLY A 11 12.66 -9.77 -4.39
CA GLY A 11 12.19 -9.26 -3.10
C GLY A 11 13.12 -8.22 -2.50
N ASP A 12 12.72 -7.73 -1.33
CA ASP A 12 13.48 -6.80 -0.51
C ASP A 12 13.40 -7.25 0.96
N ASP A 13 14.51 -7.69 1.52
CA ASP A 13 14.64 -8.28 2.86
C ASP A 13 14.53 -7.26 4.01
N VAL A 14 14.55 -5.96 3.70
CA VAL A 14 14.34 -4.88 4.68
C VAL A 14 12.94 -4.23 4.60
N GLN A 15 12.08 -4.73 3.68
CA GLN A 15 10.65 -4.40 3.72
C GLN A 15 9.92 -5.23 4.79
N LEU A 16 8.60 -5.01 4.92
CA LEU A 16 7.79 -5.69 5.92
C LEU A 16 7.97 -7.22 5.84
N PRO A 17 8.23 -7.90 6.97
CA PRO A 17 8.34 -9.34 7.01
C PRO A 17 7.01 -10.01 6.66
N PRO A 18 7.03 -11.33 6.32
CA PRO A 18 5.80 -12.10 6.12
C PRO A 18 4.88 -12.02 7.34
N VAL A 19 3.58 -11.83 7.11
CA VAL A 19 2.58 -11.78 8.18
C VAL A 19 2.37 -13.19 8.75
N LEU A 20 2.55 -13.35 10.07
CA LEU A 20 2.40 -14.62 10.80
C LEU A 20 3.31 -15.78 10.31
N ASP A 21 4.36 -15.48 9.55
CA ASP A 21 5.28 -16.48 9.02
C ASP A 21 6.74 -16.01 9.11
N CYS A 22 7.66 -16.87 8.69
CA CYS A 22 9.09 -16.59 8.66
C CYS A 22 9.57 -16.26 7.25
N PRO A 23 10.56 -15.36 7.09
CA PRO A 23 11.23 -15.18 5.82
C PRO A 23 11.81 -16.49 5.29
N VAL A 24 11.75 -16.68 3.96
CA VAL A 24 12.19 -17.92 3.28
C VAL A 24 13.65 -18.31 3.56
N TYR A 25 14.50 -17.35 3.89
CA TYR A 25 15.91 -17.56 4.25
C TYR A 25 16.11 -17.99 5.71
N LYS A 26 15.09 -17.89 6.58
CA LYS A 26 15.16 -18.35 7.95
C LYS A 26 14.71 -19.80 8.05
N ASN A 27 15.54 -20.64 8.63
CA ASN A 27 15.16 -22.01 8.93
C ASN A 27 14.21 -22.02 10.14
N ASN A 28 12.94 -22.32 9.91
CA ASN A 28 11.99 -22.59 10.97
C ASN A 28 11.66 -24.08 10.98
N SER A 29 12.33 -24.82 11.87
CA SER A 29 12.23 -26.28 11.98
C SER A 29 10.89 -26.81 12.52
N LYS A 30 9.87 -25.95 12.64
CA LYS A 30 8.60 -26.33 13.29
C LYS A 30 7.67 -27.18 12.40
N SER A 31 7.91 -27.25 11.09
CA SER A 31 7.11 -28.09 10.18
C SER A 31 7.96 -28.72 9.08
N PRO A 32 7.59 -29.93 8.59
CA PRO A 32 8.29 -30.56 7.45
C PRO A 32 8.29 -29.69 6.19
N ALA A 33 7.21 -28.96 5.91
CA ALA A 33 7.10 -28.05 4.79
C ALA A 33 8.11 -26.90 4.90
N SER A 34 8.27 -26.31 6.07
CA SER A 34 9.26 -25.26 6.33
C SER A 34 10.69 -25.74 6.18
N MET A 35 10.98 -26.97 6.66
CA MET A 35 12.29 -27.60 6.45
C MET A 35 12.58 -27.79 4.95
N HIS A 36 11.62 -28.33 4.21
CA HIS A 36 11.76 -28.54 2.77
C HIS A 36 11.98 -27.20 2.04
N GLY A 37 11.20 -26.17 2.34
CA GLY A 37 11.36 -24.82 1.78
C GLY A 37 12.77 -24.25 2.04
N SER A 38 13.29 -24.42 3.25
CA SER A 38 14.64 -23.99 3.61
C SER A 38 15.75 -24.75 2.86
N LEU A 39 15.55 -26.04 2.56
CA LEU A 39 16.49 -26.83 1.74
C LEU A 39 16.46 -26.35 0.27
N VAL A 40 15.28 -26.15 -0.28
CA VAL A 40 15.11 -25.61 -1.65
C VAL A 40 15.74 -24.20 -1.75
N TRP A 41 15.56 -23.34 -0.74
CA TRP A 41 16.19 -22.03 -0.73
C TRP A 41 17.72 -22.08 -0.82
N LYS A 42 18.35 -23.07 -0.16
CA LYS A 42 19.81 -23.27 -0.21
C LYS A 42 20.37 -23.72 -1.57
N GLU A 43 19.51 -24.15 -2.48
CA GLU A 43 19.91 -24.50 -3.85
C GLU A 43 20.16 -23.24 -4.73
N PHE A 44 19.66 -22.07 -4.29
CA PHE A 44 19.94 -20.79 -4.95
C PHE A 44 21.33 -20.30 -4.56
N ASN A 45 22.23 -20.27 -5.53
CA ASN A 45 23.65 -19.97 -5.34
C ASN A 45 24.10 -18.65 -5.98
N SER A 46 23.18 -17.93 -6.62
CA SER A 46 23.45 -16.68 -7.32
C SER A 46 22.46 -15.60 -6.87
N ALA A 47 22.97 -14.40 -6.61
CA ALA A 47 22.16 -13.26 -6.26
C ALA A 47 22.59 -12.01 -7.05
N ILE A 48 21.61 -11.23 -7.47
CA ILE A 48 21.81 -9.92 -8.10
C ILE A 48 21.21 -8.87 -7.17
N VAL A 49 22.03 -7.93 -6.73
CA VAL A 49 21.60 -6.80 -5.91
C VAL A 49 21.45 -5.56 -6.79
N LEU A 50 20.24 -5.05 -6.90
CA LEU A 50 19.96 -3.80 -7.60
C LEU A 50 20.45 -2.63 -6.75
N LYS A 51 21.37 -1.82 -7.30
CA LYS A 51 22.01 -0.70 -6.59
C LYS A 51 21.52 0.66 -7.05
N ASN A 52 20.99 0.75 -8.28
CA ASN A 52 20.57 2.02 -8.83
C ASN A 52 19.18 2.40 -8.29
N ILE A 53 19.11 3.55 -7.64
CA ILE A 53 17.85 4.12 -7.14
C ILE A 53 17.27 4.95 -8.28
N ILE A 54 16.13 4.53 -8.82
CA ILE A 54 15.44 5.21 -9.92
C ILE A 54 14.17 5.94 -9.48
N ARG A 55 13.68 5.68 -8.26
CA ARG A 55 12.46 6.31 -7.72
C ARG A 55 12.67 7.77 -7.37
N GLN A 56 13.81 8.10 -6.78
CA GLN A 56 14.20 9.46 -6.43
C GLN A 56 15.04 10.05 -7.56
N THR A 57 14.79 11.31 -7.89
CA THR A 57 15.54 12.10 -8.88
C THR A 57 16.88 12.60 -8.31
N ASP A 58 17.74 13.17 -9.13
CA ASP A 58 19.09 13.56 -8.71
C ASP A 58 19.13 14.78 -7.80
N ASP A 59 18.09 15.61 -7.82
CA ASP A 59 17.91 16.71 -6.86
C ASP A 59 17.57 16.22 -5.44
N GLN A 60 17.19 14.95 -5.26
CA GLN A 60 16.86 14.31 -3.99
C GLN A 60 18.03 13.50 -3.39
N ASN A 61 19.27 13.83 -3.71
CA ASN A 61 20.43 13.06 -3.27
C ASN A 61 20.57 12.94 -1.75
N TYR A 62 20.20 13.98 -1.01
CA TYR A 62 20.24 13.91 0.45
C TYR A 62 19.20 12.90 0.99
N LEU A 63 17.98 12.92 0.46
CA LEU A 63 16.94 11.94 0.80
C LEU A 63 17.40 10.52 0.47
N LYS A 64 18.01 10.29 -0.71
CA LYS A 64 18.60 8.98 -1.08
C LYS A 64 19.61 8.51 -0.02
N GLY A 65 20.48 9.41 0.46
CA GLY A 65 21.44 9.12 1.50
C GLY A 65 20.78 8.76 2.83
N VAL A 66 19.78 9.53 3.27
CA VAL A 66 19.02 9.26 4.50
C VAL A 66 18.32 7.91 4.41
N LEU A 67 17.65 7.60 3.30
CA LEU A 67 16.97 6.32 3.09
C LEU A 67 17.94 5.12 3.09
N SER A 68 19.13 5.29 2.50
CA SER A 68 20.18 4.27 2.57
C SER A 68 20.67 4.03 3.99
N CYS A 69 20.90 5.11 4.75
CA CYS A 69 21.28 5.00 6.16
C CYS A 69 20.18 4.39 7.03
N LEU A 70 18.92 4.68 6.73
CA LEU A 70 17.78 4.06 7.41
C LEU A 70 17.74 2.55 7.14
N ARG A 71 17.92 2.15 5.89
CA ARG A 71 18.00 0.73 5.47
C ARG A 71 19.07 -0.04 6.25
N ASP A 72 20.23 0.58 6.42
CA ASP A 72 21.39 -0.03 7.09
C ASP A 72 21.40 0.14 8.61
N TYR A 73 20.35 0.74 9.21
CA TYR A 73 20.31 1.12 10.63
C TYR A 73 21.47 2.04 11.06
N LYS A 74 21.91 2.93 10.17
CA LYS A 74 23.05 3.86 10.37
C LYS A 74 22.63 5.33 10.40
N LEU A 75 21.39 5.62 10.81
CA LEU A 75 20.95 7.00 10.97
C LEU A 75 21.80 7.72 12.01
N THR A 76 22.21 8.95 11.64
CA THR A 76 22.91 9.86 12.55
C THR A 76 21.96 10.87 13.15
N GLN A 77 22.40 11.59 14.21
CA GLN A 77 21.64 12.69 14.78
C GLN A 77 21.31 13.77 13.74
N GLN A 78 22.21 14.03 12.81
CA GLN A 78 21.98 14.99 11.72
C GLN A 78 20.81 14.55 10.82
N HIS A 79 20.72 13.26 10.48
CA HIS A 79 19.59 12.72 9.70
C HIS A 79 18.27 12.83 10.48
N ALA A 80 18.29 12.55 11.79
CA ALA A 80 17.13 12.70 12.63
C ALA A 80 16.63 14.15 12.71
N THR A 81 17.54 15.11 12.92
CA THR A 81 17.22 16.54 12.92
C THR A 81 16.66 17.01 11.58
N TRP A 82 17.20 16.50 10.47
CA TRP A 82 16.67 16.82 9.15
C TRP A 82 15.27 16.27 8.95
N LEU A 83 14.99 15.04 9.38
CA LEU A 83 13.64 14.43 9.31
C LEU A 83 12.61 15.19 10.18
N GLN A 84 13.03 15.76 11.32
CA GLN A 84 12.15 16.56 12.18
C GLN A 84 11.57 17.79 11.46
N ASN A 85 12.30 18.36 10.48
CA ASN A 85 11.80 19.50 9.71
C ASN A 85 10.53 19.18 8.88
N PHE A 86 10.21 17.89 8.68
CA PHE A 86 9.01 17.43 7.96
C PHE A 86 7.84 17.11 8.89
N GLN A 87 7.93 17.42 10.17
CA GLN A 87 6.78 17.33 11.08
C GLN A 87 5.77 18.44 10.77
N TRP A 88 4.49 18.14 10.96
CA TRP A 88 3.38 19.07 10.67
C TRP A 88 3.55 20.45 11.27
N GLU A 89 4.05 20.53 12.51
CA GLU A 89 4.28 21.79 13.21
C GLU A 89 5.39 22.63 12.55
N GLU A 90 6.48 22.00 12.13
CA GLU A 90 7.59 22.68 11.48
C GLU A 90 7.22 23.12 10.06
N LEU A 91 6.53 22.26 9.32
CA LEU A 91 6.00 22.62 7.99
C LEU A 91 5.00 23.78 8.09
N ARG A 92 4.13 23.80 9.12
CA ARG A 92 3.19 24.91 9.37
C ARG A 92 3.90 26.22 9.64
N LYS A 93 4.96 26.21 10.45
CA LYS A 93 5.78 27.41 10.73
C LYS A 93 6.45 27.94 9.47
N LEU A 94 6.95 27.03 8.62
CA LEU A 94 7.75 27.38 7.45
C LEU A 94 6.89 27.83 6.26
N TYR A 95 5.78 27.14 6.00
CA TYR A 95 4.97 27.30 4.77
C TYR A 95 3.56 27.83 5.03
N GLY A 96 3.12 27.90 6.30
CA GLY A 96 1.80 28.40 6.68
C GLY A 96 0.68 27.37 6.57
N GLU A 97 -0.51 27.77 7.03
CA GLU A 97 -1.68 26.91 7.16
C GLU A 97 -2.26 26.47 5.80
N SER A 98 -2.17 27.32 4.77
CA SER A 98 -2.66 26.98 3.44
C SER A 98 -1.90 25.79 2.81
N PHE A 99 -0.60 25.76 2.97
CA PHE A 99 0.24 24.65 2.55
C PHE A 99 -0.11 23.36 3.28
N ILE A 100 -0.35 23.43 4.60
CA ILE A 100 -0.75 22.26 5.40
C ILE A 100 -2.08 21.70 4.92
N LYS A 101 -3.06 22.55 4.65
CA LYS A 101 -4.36 22.12 4.09
C LYS A 101 -4.23 21.48 2.71
N GLU A 102 -3.38 22.01 1.85
CA GLU A 102 -3.10 21.43 0.53
C GLU A 102 -2.41 20.07 0.66
N LEU A 103 -1.41 19.97 1.53
CA LEU A 103 -0.69 18.72 1.78
C LEU A 103 -1.62 17.64 2.39
N ASP A 104 -2.49 18.01 3.32
CA ASP A 104 -3.49 17.10 3.92
C ASP A 104 -4.55 16.67 2.91
N ARG A 105 -4.96 17.57 2.02
CA ARG A 105 -5.90 17.26 0.95
C ARG A 105 -5.27 16.38 -0.13
N ASP A 106 -4.04 16.68 -0.57
CA ASP A 106 -3.43 16.07 -1.76
C ASP A 106 -2.40 14.98 -1.44
N GLY A 107 -1.91 14.94 -0.21
CA GLY A 107 -0.97 13.95 0.26
C GLY A 107 -1.56 12.53 0.39
N LEU A 108 -0.68 11.54 0.36
CA LEU A 108 -1.01 10.15 0.70
C LEU A 108 -0.60 9.89 2.14
N SER A 109 -1.57 9.51 2.97
CA SER A 109 -1.33 9.15 4.37
C SER A 109 -1.10 7.65 4.52
N VAL A 110 -0.10 7.27 5.30
CA VAL A 110 0.25 5.87 5.58
C VAL A 110 0.04 5.60 7.07
N PHE A 111 -0.68 4.53 7.38
CA PHE A 111 -1.04 4.17 8.75
C PHE A 111 -0.51 2.78 9.13
N PRO A 112 -0.15 2.54 10.39
CA PRO A 112 0.33 1.24 10.85
C PRO A 112 -0.80 0.21 10.99
N THR A 113 -2.05 0.63 11.15
CA THR A 113 -3.20 -0.27 11.32
C THR A 113 -4.33 0.05 10.36
N HIS A 114 -5.11 -0.96 9.97
CA HIS A 114 -6.33 -0.78 9.16
C HIS A 114 -7.40 0.06 9.87
N ASN A 115 -7.43 0.04 11.20
CA ASN A 115 -8.36 0.87 11.95
C ASN A 115 -8.06 2.37 11.81
N ASP A 116 -6.79 2.76 11.90
CA ASP A 116 -6.36 4.15 11.74
C ASP A 116 -6.59 4.63 10.29
N GLU A 117 -6.27 3.78 9.30
CA GLU A 117 -6.59 4.00 7.90
C GLU A 117 -8.09 4.24 7.69
N TRP A 118 -8.93 3.36 8.25
CA TRP A 118 -10.38 3.47 8.12
C TRP A 118 -10.93 4.76 8.76
N LEU A 119 -10.45 5.12 9.95
CA LEU A 119 -10.85 6.35 10.64
C LEU A 119 -10.48 7.59 9.82
N HIS A 120 -9.27 7.63 9.27
CA HIS A 120 -8.82 8.72 8.41
C HIS A 120 -9.65 8.80 7.12
N ASN A 121 -9.82 7.71 6.40
CA ASN A 121 -10.61 7.67 5.18
C ASN A 121 -12.07 8.06 5.43
N LYS A 122 -12.64 7.66 6.57
CA LYS A 122 -13.99 8.07 6.99
C LYS A 122 -14.08 9.58 7.21
N SER A 123 -13.10 10.20 7.89
CA SER A 123 -13.12 11.66 8.10
C SER A 123 -13.03 12.39 6.76
N LYS A 124 -12.17 11.95 5.84
CA LYS A 124 -12.02 12.57 4.51
C LYS A 124 -13.28 12.46 3.64
N ILE A 125 -13.99 11.34 3.68
CA ILE A 125 -15.28 11.20 2.98
C ILE A 125 -16.35 12.11 3.61
N LEU A 126 -16.37 12.25 4.93
CA LEU A 126 -17.31 13.14 5.60
C LEU A 126 -17.05 14.63 5.29
N GLU A 127 -15.80 15.05 5.16
CA GLU A 127 -15.43 16.39 4.70
C GLU A 127 -15.98 16.69 3.29
N LEU A 128 -15.99 15.70 2.39
CA LEU A 128 -16.52 15.83 1.02
C LEU A 128 -18.05 15.76 0.96
N ASN A 129 -18.71 15.25 2.00
CA ASN A 129 -20.15 15.04 1.99
C ASN A 129 -20.98 16.37 1.99
N ASP A 130 -20.39 17.45 2.43
CA ASP A 130 -21.06 18.76 2.42
C ASP A 130 -21.43 19.21 1.00
N GLU A 131 -20.63 18.80 -0.01
CA GLU A 131 -20.81 19.12 -1.41
C GLU A 131 -21.38 17.96 -2.24
N ASN A 132 -21.11 16.71 -1.83
CA ASN A 132 -21.41 15.50 -2.61
C ASN A 132 -21.98 14.37 -1.73
N PRO A 133 -23.14 13.78 -2.12
CA PRO A 133 -23.73 12.71 -1.34
C PRO A 133 -22.86 11.46 -1.32
N ILE A 134 -22.76 10.82 -0.17
CA ILE A 134 -22.04 9.56 -0.01
C ILE A 134 -22.88 8.40 -0.53
N ALA A 135 -22.35 7.68 -1.51
CA ALA A 135 -22.91 6.40 -1.98
C ALA A 135 -22.41 5.24 -1.12
N LYS A 136 -23.33 4.42 -0.62
CA LYS A 136 -23.03 3.13 -0.01
C LYS A 136 -23.16 2.05 -1.06
N ILE A 137 -22.06 1.38 -1.39
CA ILE A 137 -22.01 0.33 -2.39
C ILE A 137 -21.78 -1.00 -1.70
N GLU A 138 -22.74 -1.91 -1.80
CA GLU A 138 -22.67 -3.24 -1.20
C GLU A 138 -22.16 -4.26 -2.23
N ALA A 139 -21.23 -5.13 -1.80
CA ALA A 139 -20.73 -6.20 -2.63
C ALA A 139 -21.84 -7.20 -2.96
N LYS A 140 -21.95 -7.57 -4.23
CA LYS A 140 -22.83 -8.66 -4.68
C LYS A 140 -22.04 -9.96 -4.77
N ASN A 141 -22.17 -10.80 -3.77
CA ASN A 141 -21.52 -12.11 -3.75
C ASN A 141 -22.42 -13.15 -4.41
N GLN A 142 -21.90 -13.85 -5.43
CA GLN A 142 -22.59 -14.98 -6.06
C GLN A 142 -21.97 -16.27 -5.53
N GLY A 143 -22.78 -17.09 -4.85
CA GLY A 143 -22.40 -18.40 -4.32
C GLY A 143 -22.57 -18.54 -2.80
N VAL A 144 -22.81 -19.78 -2.37
CA VAL A 144 -23.11 -20.12 -0.96
C VAL A 144 -21.90 -19.96 -0.05
N HIS A 145 -20.68 -19.98 -0.62
CA HIS A 145 -19.41 -19.97 0.14
C HIS A 145 -18.92 -18.59 0.59
N PHE A 146 -19.55 -17.50 0.16
CA PHE A 146 -19.06 -16.13 0.43
C PHE A 146 -19.75 -15.42 1.60
N LYS A 147 -20.82 -16.00 2.16
CA LYS A 147 -21.48 -15.38 3.31
C LYS A 147 -20.63 -15.54 4.58
N GLY A 148 -20.22 -14.41 5.17
CA GLY A 148 -19.49 -14.38 6.43
C GLY A 148 -17.99 -14.67 6.35
N GLN A 149 -17.41 -14.71 5.15
CA GLN A 149 -15.96 -14.87 5.00
C GLN A 149 -15.20 -13.54 5.33
N ALA A 150 -14.02 -13.66 5.91
CA ALA A 150 -13.13 -12.54 6.15
C ALA A 150 -12.69 -11.92 4.81
N VAL A 151 -12.36 -10.62 4.84
CA VAL A 151 -11.91 -9.85 3.67
C VAL A 151 -10.73 -10.51 2.94
N ASP A 152 -9.82 -11.13 3.67
CA ASP A 152 -8.64 -11.82 3.12
C ASP A 152 -9.01 -13.04 2.26
N ASN A 153 -10.16 -13.67 2.52
CA ASN A 153 -10.65 -14.84 1.77
C ASN A 153 -11.36 -14.47 0.46
N VAL A 154 -11.64 -13.19 0.23
CA VAL A 154 -12.32 -12.67 -0.97
C VAL A 154 -11.42 -11.68 -1.73
N SER A 155 -10.14 -11.95 -1.80
CA SER A 155 -9.16 -11.14 -2.56
C SER A 155 -9.08 -9.68 -2.09
N GLY A 156 -9.27 -9.42 -0.79
CA GLY A 156 -9.20 -8.08 -0.21
C GLY A 156 -10.41 -7.18 -0.54
N LEU A 157 -11.48 -7.74 -1.12
CA LEU A 157 -12.68 -6.96 -1.44
C LEU A 157 -13.50 -6.67 -0.19
N LEU A 158 -13.80 -5.40 0.04
CA LEU A 158 -14.64 -4.96 1.16
C LEU A 158 -16.11 -5.31 0.89
N PRO A 159 -16.87 -5.75 1.91
CA PRO A 159 -18.30 -6.04 1.78
C PRO A 159 -19.13 -4.77 1.51
N ILE A 160 -18.64 -3.64 1.95
CA ILE A 160 -19.25 -2.32 1.75
C ILE A 160 -18.16 -1.31 1.44
N VAL A 161 -18.37 -0.52 0.39
CA VAL A 161 -17.51 0.61 0.03
C VAL A 161 -18.33 1.88 0.08
N TYR A 162 -17.79 2.92 0.73
CA TYR A 162 -18.37 4.26 0.74
C TYR A 162 -17.59 5.15 -0.22
N LEU A 163 -18.29 5.79 -1.15
CA LEU A 163 -17.70 6.68 -2.14
C LEU A 163 -18.54 7.95 -2.30
N CYS A 164 -17.88 9.06 -2.65
CA CYS A 164 -18.54 10.27 -3.15
C CYS A 164 -17.73 10.82 -4.31
N VAL A 165 -18.32 11.71 -5.09
CA VAL A 165 -17.62 12.44 -6.14
C VAL A 165 -16.51 13.27 -5.49
N GLY A 166 -15.31 13.29 -6.09
CA GLY A 166 -14.12 13.92 -5.54
C GLY A 166 -13.29 13.02 -4.60
N ALA A 167 -13.81 11.87 -4.15
CA ALA A 167 -13.06 10.97 -3.28
C ALA A 167 -11.83 10.40 -4.01
N LYS A 168 -10.69 10.40 -3.33
CA LYS A 168 -9.48 9.70 -3.79
C LYS A 168 -9.64 8.20 -3.58
N VAL A 169 -9.27 7.44 -4.57
CA VAL A 169 -9.37 5.98 -4.59
C VAL A 169 -8.10 5.36 -5.13
N MET A 170 -7.90 4.10 -4.82
CA MET A 170 -6.80 3.31 -5.35
C MET A 170 -7.32 1.97 -5.85
N LEU A 171 -6.85 1.53 -7.02
CA LEU A 171 -7.19 0.22 -7.53
C LEU A 171 -6.57 -0.87 -6.65
N THR A 172 -7.35 -1.86 -6.28
CA THR A 172 -6.90 -3.01 -5.48
C THR A 172 -6.59 -4.24 -6.34
N THR A 173 -6.85 -4.17 -7.65
CA THR A 173 -6.59 -5.25 -8.60
C THR A 173 -6.08 -4.70 -9.93
N ASN A 174 -5.41 -5.57 -10.72
CA ASN A 174 -4.97 -5.22 -12.06
C ASN A 174 -6.16 -5.30 -13.03
N LEU A 175 -6.57 -4.17 -13.58
CA LEU A 175 -7.64 -4.10 -14.60
C LEU A 175 -7.07 -4.09 -16.02
N ASN A 176 -6.13 -3.20 -16.29
CA ASN A 176 -5.44 -3.10 -17.57
C ASN A 176 -4.04 -2.50 -17.39
N VAL A 177 -3.06 -3.33 -17.16
CA VAL A 177 -1.67 -2.92 -16.87
C VAL A 177 -1.07 -2.09 -18.01
N LYS A 178 -1.41 -2.39 -19.27
CA LYS A 178 -0.90 -1.64 -20.44
C LYS A 178 -1.39 -0.20 -20.48
N CYS A 179 -2.56 0.07 -19.89
CA CYS A 179 -3.14 1.41 -19.79
C CYS A 179 -2.86 2.10 -18.45
N GLY A 180 -1.97 1.55 -17.61
CA GLY A 180 -1.67 2.11 -16.30
C GLY A 180 -2.70 1.77 -15.20
N LEU A 181 -3.67 0.89 -15.46
CA LEU A 181 -4.70 0.47 -14.51
C LEU A 181 -4.27 -0.82 -13.79
N PHE A 182 -3.37 -0.67 -12.83
CA PHE A 182 -2.84 -1.79 -12.04
C PHE A 182 -3.10 -1.59 -10.55
N ASN A 183 -2.91 -2.62 -9.76
CA ASN A 183 -3.03 -2.56 -8.31
C ASN A 183 -2.10 -1.47 -7.74
N GLY A 184 -2.67 -0.55 -6.95
CA GLY A 184 -1.96 0.61 -6.42
C GLY A 184 -2.09 1.88 -7.28
N SER A 185 -2.75 1.83 -8.46
CA SER A 185 -2.97 3.03 -9.27
C SER A 185 -3.96 3.98 -8.58
N PRO A 186 -3.57 5.24 -8.30
CA PRO A 186 -4.47 6.22 -7.71
C PRO A 186 -5.46 6.77 -8.74
N GLY A 187 -6.60 7.26 -8.25
CA GLY A 187 -7.61 7.93 -9.05
C GLY A 187 -8.50 8.83 -8.20
N ILE A 188 -9.40 9.54 -8.87
CA ILE A 188 -10.42 10.36 -8.22
C ILE A 188 -11.78 9.95 -8.80
N VAL A 189 -12.78 9.80 -7.94
CA VAL A 189 -14.15 9.53 -8.36
C VAL A 189 -14.71 10.76 -9.03
N VAL A 190 -14.98 10.68 -10.34
CA VAL A 190 -15.53 11.78 -11.12
C VAL A 190 -17.04 11.73 -11.20
N ASP A 191 -17.64 10.55 -11.16
CA ASP A 191 -19.09 10.34 -11.18
C ASP A 191 -19.47 8.95 -10.65
N ILE A 192 -20.70 8.79 -10.17
CA ILE A 192 -21.28 7.52 -9.70
C ILE A 192 -22.58 7.25 -10.49
N LEU A 193 -22.51 6.26 -11.37
CA LEU A 193 -23.65 5.88 -12.21
C LEU A 193 -24.56 4.90 -11.46
N TYR A 194 -25.79 5.32 -11.22
CA TYR A 194 -26.81 4.48 -10.65
C TYR A 194 -27.63 3.76 -11.74
N PRO A 195 -27.95 2.48 -11.54
CA PRO A 195 -28.84 1.79 -12.47
C PRO A 195 -30.20 2.53 -12.53
N LYS A 196 -30.69 2.79 -13.74
CA LYS A 196 -32.03 3.37 -13.92
C LYS A 196 -33.03 2.48 -13.16
N ARG A 197 -33.79 3.06 -12.22
CA ARG A 197 -34.92 2.35 -11.60
C ARG A 197 -35.86 1.97 -12.74
N LYS A 198 -36.12 0.67 -12.92
CA LYS A 198 -37.30 0.25 -13.70
C LYS A 198 -38.50 0.77 -12.91
N LEU A 199 -39.16 1.77 -13.43
CA LEU A 199 -40.49 2.15 -12.97
C LEU A 199 -41.37 0.95 -13.21
N SER A 200 -41.76 0.27 -12.14
CA SER A 200 -42.76 -0.81 -12.12
C SER A 200 -44.15 -0.20 -12.15
#